data_00a6fe8309b9ea1bd7ed71aed1cad85b
#
_entry.id   00a6fe8309b9ea1bd7ed71aed1cad85b
#
_cell.length_a   1.000
_cell.length_b   1.000
_cell.length_c   1.000
_cell.angle_alpha   90.00
_cell.angle_beta   90.00
_cell.angle_gamma   90.00
#
_symmetry.space_group_name_H-M   'P 1'
#
loop_
_entity.id
_entity.type
_entity.pdbx_description
1 polymer ?
#
loop_
_entity_poly.entity_id
_entity_poly.type
_entity_poly.pdbx_seq_one_letter_code
_entity_poly.pdbx_strand_id
1 'polypeptide(L)'
;WQGLHGATALVEGTWGATIHDQVAPQAGEIVVTKRGVSAFHASDLDQILHTSRIGTLLLAGVATNFVVEGTARQACDLGYDTIVVGDCCASVSQEAHDASLTVALPFLCTISNLEEVTAALK
;
A
#
# COMPACT_ATOMS: atom_id res chain seq x y z
N TRP A 1 -4.92 -3.15 -15.90
CA TRP A 1 -3.58 -2.58 -16.15
C TRP A 1 -3.11 -2.93 -17.55
N GLN A 2 -3.05 -1.94 -18.47
CA GLN A 2 -2.62 -2.18 -19.84
C GLN A 2 -1.17 -2.73 -19.92
N GLY A 3 -0.28 -2.30 -19.03
CA GLY A 3 1.11 -2.78 -18.96
C GLY A 3 1.28 -4.22 -18.46
N LEU A 4 0.22 -4.85 -17.93
CA LEU A 4 0.23 -6.25 -17.49
C LEU A 4 -0.62 -7.16 -18.40
N HIS A 5 -1.17 -6.65 -19.49
CA HIS A 5 -1.87 -7.48 -20.47
C HIS A 5 -0.92 -8.54 -21.04
N GLY A 6 -1.24 -9.80 -20.80
CA GLY A 6 -0.40 -10.94 -21.17
C GLY A 6 0.74 -11.26 -20.20
N ALA A 7 0.94 -10.47 -19.14
CA ALA A 7 1.88 -10.83 -18.07
C ALA A 7 1.35 -12.00 -17.26
N THR A 8 2.23 -12.93 -16.91
CA THR A 8 1.94 -14.06 -16.01
C THR A 8 2.21 -13.74 -14.55
N ALA A 9 2.60 -12.49 -14.25
CA ALA A 9 2.84 -12.01 -12.90
C ALA A 9 1.52 -11.73 -12.16
N LEU A 10 1.51 -11.96 -10.86
CA LEU A 10 0.38 -11.66 -9.95
C LEU A 10 -0.93 -12.39 -10.31
N VAL A 11 -0.83 -13.55 -10.93
CA VAL A 11 -2.00 -14.40 -11.22
C VAL A 11 -2.43 -15.10 -9.95
N GLU A 12 -3.71 -14.93 -9.58
CA GLU A 12 -4.29 -15.56 -8.37
C GLU A 12 -4.07 -17.07 -8.35
N GLY A 13 -3.65 -17.60 -7.22
CA GLY A 13 -3.33 -19.03 -7.06
C GLY A 13 -1.94 -19.45 -7.54
N THR A 14 -1.12 -18.54 -8.05
CA THR A 14 0.27 -18.82 -8.41
C THR A 14 1.26 -18.27 -7.40
N TRP A 15 2.48 -18.83 -7.39
CA TRP A 15 3.57 -18.34 -6.54
C TRP A 15 3.81 -16.83 -6.69
N GLY A 16 3.70 -16.26 -7.88
CA GLY A 16 3.91 -14.83 -8.13
C GLY A 16 2.88 -13.91 -7.46
N ALA A 17 1.75 -14.44 -6.99
CA ALA A 17 0.74 -13.70 -6.23
C ALA A 17 0.77 -14.01 -4.72
N THR A 18 1.66 -14.87 -4.27
CA THR A 18 1.77 -15.25 -2.86
C THR A 18 2.51 -14.16 -2.07
N ILE A 19 2.01 -13.87 -0.87
CA ILE A 19 2.71 -12.97 0.07
C ILE A 19 4.01 -13.65 0.50
N HIS A 20 5.12 -12.90 0.49
CA HIS A 20 6.44 -13.43 0.85
C HIS A 20 6.45 -13.90 2.32
N ASP A 21 7.10 -15.05 2.59
CA ASP A 21 7.08 -15.70 3.91
C ASP A 21 7.53 -14.80 5.07
N GLN A 22 8.49 -13.91 4.83
CA GLN A 22 8.96 -12.97 5.88
C GLN A 22 7.93 -11.91 6.31
N VAL A 23 6.91 -11.68 5.49
CA VAL A 23 5.81 -10.74 5.77
C VAL A 23 4.45 -11.43 5.65
N ALA A 24 4.43 -12.75 5.78
CA ALA A 24 3.21 -13.52 5.74
C ALA A 24 2.27 -13.13 6.89
N PRO A 25 0.95 -13.04 6.63
CA PRO A 25 -0.01 -12.66 7.65
C PRO A 25 -0.01 -13.66 8.81
N GLN A 26 -0.07 -13.13 10.02
CA GLN A 26 -0.19 -13.92 11.24
C GLN A 26 -1.64 -14.36 11.48
N ALA A 27 -1.83 -15.33 12.37
CA ALA A 27 -3.16 -15.81 12.72
C ALA A 27 -4.03 -14.66 13.28
N GLY A 28 -5.15 -14.39 12.64
CA GLY A 28 -6.08 -13.31 12.99
C GLY A 28 -5.88 -12.01 12.22
N GLU A 29 -4.82 -11.88 11.43
CA GLU A 29 -4.66 -10.74 10.52
C GLU A 29 -5.55 -10.87 9.29
N ILE A 30 -6.12 -9.75 8.88
CA ILE A 30 -7.05 -9.71 7.74
C ILE A 30 -6.27 -9.55 6.44
N VAL A 31 -6.53 -10.44 5.50
CA VAL A 31 -5.99 -10.35 4.14
C VAL A 31 -7.08 -9.89 3.19
N VAL A 32 -6.86 -8.77 2.53
CA VAL A 32 -7.77 -8.20 1.53
C VAL A 32 -7.20 -8.41 0.13
N THR A 33 -7.96 -9.09 -0.72
CA THR A 33 -7.58 -9.28 -2.13
C THR A 33 -8.06 -8.09 -2.97
N LYS A 34 -7.12 -7.32 -3.48
CA LYS A 34 -7.42 -6.24 -4.42
C LYS A 34 -7.24 -6.68 -5.87
N ARG A 35 -8.04 -6.11 -6.77
CA ARG A 35 -7.96 -6.35 -8.22
C ARG A 35 -7.66 -5.08 -9.02
N GLY A 36 -7.44 -3.97 -8.36
CA GLY A 36 -7.08 -2.67 -8.93
C GLY A 36 -5.72 -2.15 -8.47
N VAL A 37 -5.37 -0.93 -8.87
CA VAL A 37 -4.14 -0.26 -8.42
C VAL A 37 -4.25 0.09 -6.93
N SER A 38 -5.29 0.82 -6.55
CA SER A 38 -5.58 1.12 -5.15
C SER A 38 -6.09 -0.10 -4.41
N ALA A 39 -5.71 -0.23 -3.14
CA ALA A 39 -6.19 -1.27 -2.25
C ALA A 39 -7.70 -1.16 -1.95
N PHE A 40 -8.28 0.03 -2.07
CA PHE A 40 -9.70 0.28 -1.84
C PHE A 40 -10.58 -0.05 -3.05
N HIS A 41 -9.99 -0.10 -4.27
CA HIS A 41 -10.77 -0.27 -5.48
C HIS A 41 -11.30 -1.71 -5.62
N ALA A 42 -12.63 -1.85 -5.68
CA ALA A 42 -13.32 -3.13 -5.80
C ALA A 42 -12.88 -4.17 -4.74
N SER A 43 -12.70 -3.72 -3.50
CA SER A 43 -12.39 -4.53 -2.33
C SER A 43 -13.28 -4.12 -1.15
N ASP A 44 -13.26 -4.91 -0.11
CA ASP A 44 -13.96 -4.67 1.15
C ASP A 44 -13.12 -3.93 2.20
N LEU A 45 -11.93 -3.42 1.80
CA LEU A 45 -10.97 -2.78 2.71
C LEU A 45 -11.60 -1.62 3.50
N ASP A 46 -12.29 -0.71 2.83
CA ASP A 46 -12.91 0.45 3.48
C ASP A 46 -13.94 0.04 4.54
N GLN A 47 -14.78 -0.94 4.22
CA GLN A 47 -15.76 -1.48 5.17
C GLN A 47 -15.09 -2.11 6.39
N ILE A 48 -14.00 -2.86 6.18
CA ILE A 48 -13.22 -3.49 7.25
C ILE A 48 -12.61 -2.44 8.17
N LEU A 49 -11.96 -1.42 7.61
CA LEU A 49 -11.34 -0.33 8.36
C LEU A 49 -12.36 0.46 9.18
N HIS A 50 -13.50 0.83 8.58
CA HIS A 50 -14.59 1.51 9.27
C HIS A 50 -15.18 0.69 10.42
N THR A 51 -15.44 -0.58 10.18
CA THR A 51 -15.98 -1.49 11.21
C THR A 51 -14.99 -1.65 12.37
N SER A 52 -13.71 -1.65 12.06
CA SER A 52 -12.62 -1.73 13.05
C SER A 52 -12.30 -0.37 13.70
N ARG A 53 -12.95 0.72 13.29
CA ARG A 53 -12.71 2.10 13.76
C ARG A 53 -11.25 2.54 13.56
N ILE A 54 -10.65 2.13 12.46
CA ILE A 54 -9.29 2.53 12.07
C ILE A 54 -9.37 3.84 11.30
N GLY A 55 -8.71 4.88 11.77
CA GLY A 55 -8.65 6.20 11.15
C GLY A 55 -7.27 6.53 10.58
N THR A 56 -6.22 5.84 11.00
CA THR A 56 -4.84 6.07 10.55
C THR A 56 -4.28 4.84 9.85
N LEU A 57 -3.66 5.02 8.70
CA LEU A 57 -3.10 3.95 7.88
C LEU A 57 -1.59 4.11 7.72
N LEU A 58 -0.86 3.03 7.95
CA LEU A 58 0.56 2.92 7.58
C LEU A 58 0.65 2.18 6.24
N LEU A 59 1.17 2.83 5.22
CA LEU A 59 1.30 2.25 3.88
C LEU A 59 2.75 1.89 3.57
N ALA A 60 2.95 0.66 3.12
CA ALA A 60 4.23 0.15 2.64
C ALA A 60 4.01 -0.80 1.46
N GLY A 61 5.06 -1.12 0.71
CA GLY A 61 5.05 -2.14 -0.32
C GLY A 61 5.46 -1.68 -1.71
N VAL A 62 5.06 -2.43 -2.73
CA VAL A 62 5.41 -2.25 -4.14
C VAL A 62 4.16 -2.21 -5.03
N ALA A 63 4.15 -1.32 -6.03
CA ALA A 63 5.15 -0.31 -6.36
C ALA A 63 4.74 1.06 -5.82
N THR A 64 5.71 1.85 -5.36
CA THR A 64 5.50 3.17 -4.74
C THR A 64 4.63 4.08 -5.59
N ASN A 65 4.99 4.28 -6.85
CA ASN A 65 4.32 5.17 -7.81
C ASN A 65 3.01 4.61 -8.41
N PHE A 66 2.60 3.42 -8.03
CA PHE A 66 1.33 2.81 -8.46
C PHE A 66 0.45 2.47 -7.26
N VAL A 67 0.76 1.36 -6.59
CA VAL A 67 -0.10 0.80 -5.55
C VAL A 67 -0.11 1.68 -4.30
N VAL A 68 1.07 2.10 -3.84
CA VAL A 68 1.18 2.91 -2.61
C VAL A 68 0.58 4.29 -2.87
N GLU A 69 0.99 4.98 -3.92
CA GLU A 69 0.46 6.30 -4.28
C GLU A 69 -1.04 6.25 -4.60
N GLY A 70 -1.48 5.26 -5.39
CA GLY A 70 -2.90 5.10 -5.72
C GLY A 70 -3.77 4.81 -4.48
N THR A 71 -3.24 4.05 -3.52
CA THR A 71 -3.93 3.78 -2.25
C THR A 71 -3.96 5.02 -1.36
N ALA A 72 -2.84 5.75 -1.26
CA ALA A 72 -2.76 6.98 -0.47
C ALA A 72 -3.73 8.06 -0.99
N ARG A 73 -3.86 8.23 -2.30
CA ARG A 73 -4.81 9.17 -2.92
C ARG A 73 -6.25 8.83 -2.53
N GLN A 74 -6.64 7.57 -2.67
CA GLN A 74 -7.99 7.15 -2.31
C GLN A 74 -8.22 7.18 -0.80
N ALA A 75 -7.23 6.85 0.03
CA ALA A 75 -7.30 6.98 1.49
C ALA A 75 -7.56 8.45 1.91
N CYS A 76 -6.85 9.40 1.28
CA CYS A 76 -7.05 10.83 1.50
C CYS A 76 -8.48 11.25 1.13
N ASP A 77 -9.00 10.83 -0.02
CA ASP A 77 -10.37 11.14 -0.46
C ASP A 77 -11.43 10.54 0.49
N LEU A 78 -11.13 9.40 1.12
CA LEU A 78 -11.99 8.74 2.10
C LEU A 78 -11.84 9.30 3.53
N GLY A 79 -10.90 10.22 3.75
CA GLY A 79 -10.70 10.90 5.03
C GLY A 79 -9.81 10.15 6.04
N TYR A 80 -9.00 9.19 5.59
CA TYR A 80 -8.01 8.54 6.45
C TYR A 80 -6.76 9.40 6.61
N ASP A 81 -6.23 9.45 7.84
CA ASP A 81 -4.86 9.89 8.09
C ASP A 81 -3.90 8.82 7.55
N THR A 82 -3.01 9.22 6.64
CA THR A 82 -2.16 8.27 5.96
C THR A 82 -0.69 8.60 6.16
N ILE A 83 0.09 7.60 6.52
CA ILE A 83 1.55 7.68 6.68
C ILE A 83 2.18 6.66 5.73
N VAL A 84 3.02 7.11 4.81
CA VAL A 84 3.80 6.23 3.93
C VAL A 84 5.16 5.99 4.54
N VAL A 85 5.49 4.71 4.77
CA VAL A 85 6.79 4.27 5.29
C VAL A 85 7.74 4.11 4.10
N GLY A 86 8.44 5.20 3.74
CA GLY A 86 9.13 5.32 2.46
C GLY A 86 10.23 4.28 2.25
N ASP A 87 11.01 3.97 3.27
CA ASP A 87 12.07 2.95 3.24
C ASP A 87 11.55 1.49 3.20
N CYS A 88 10.25 1.31 3.44
CA CYS A 88 9.52 0.05 3.23
C CYS A 88 8.75 0.00 1.91
N CYS A 89 9.05 0.92 0.99
CA CYS A 89 8.47 0.97 -0.34
C CYS A 89 9.53 0.78 -1.42
N ALA A 90 9.14 0.25 -2.57
CA ALA A 90 10.01 0.14 -3.73
C ALA A 90 9.22 0.33 -5.03
N SER A 91 9.90 0.70 -6.11
CA SER A 91 9.30 0.85 -7.43
C SER A 91 10.17 0.23 -8.51
N VAL A 92 9.70 0.30 -9.76
CA VAL A 92 10.41 -0.22 -10.94
C VAL A 92 11.67 0.58 -11.28
N SER A 93 11.74 1.84 -10.82
CA SER A 93 12.95 2.68 -10.89
C SER A 93 13.06 3.58 -9.67
N GLN A 94 14.29 3.97 -9.33
CA GLN A 94 14.55 4.89 -8.22
C GLN A 94 13.91 6.26 -8.48
N GLU A 95 14.00 6.77 -9.72
CA GLU A 95 13.38 8.05 -10.10
C GLU A 95 11.88 8.08 -9.87
N ALA A 96 11.16 7.00 -10.23
CA ALA A 96 9.71 6.91 -10.01
C ALA A 96 9.37 6.81 -8.52
N HIS A 97 10.19 6.10 -7.74
CA HIS A 97 10.07 6.02 -6.30
C HIS A 97 10.25 7.39 -5.65
N ASP A 98 11.37 8.06 -5.95
CA ASP A 98 11.72 9.35 -5.38
C ASP A 98 10.71 10.43 -5.76
N ALA A 99 10.23 10.44 -7.01
CA ALA A 99 9.20 11.38 -7.46
C ALA A 99 7.88 11.24 -6.67
N SER A 100 7.45 10.01 -6.39
CA SER A 100 6.27 9.78 -5.56
C SER A 100 6.46 10.27 -4.14
N LEU A 101 7.59 9.95 -3.49
CA LEU A 101 7.85 10.29 -2.10
C LEU A 101 8.13 11.79 -1.87
N THR A 102 8.72 12.48 -2.86
CA THR A 102 9.15 13.87 -2.69
C THR A 102 8.26 14.90 -3.36
N VAL A 103 7.48 14.50 -4.38
CA VAL A 103 6.66 15.43 -5.17
C VAL A 103 5.16 15.17 -4.98
N ALA A 104 4.70 13.93 -5.16
CA ALA A 104 3.28 13.63 -5.20
C ALA A 104 2.66 13.41 -3.81
N LEU A 105 3.22 12.49 -3.05
CA LEU A 105 2.68 12.03 -1.78
C LEU A 105 2.69 13.06 -0.64
N PRO A 106 3.67 13.99 -0.51
CA PRO A 106 3.66 14.98 0.57
C PRO A 106 2.47 15.94 0.58
N PHE A 107 1.73 16.03 -0.52
CA PHE A 107 0.46 16.78 -0.57
C PHE A 107 -0.75 16.02 -0.02
N LEU A 108 -0.61 14.71 0.19
CA LEU A 108 -1.72 13.80 0.50
C LEU A 108 -1.56 13.13 1.86
N CYS A 109 -0.32 12.94 2.30
CA CYS A 109 -0.02 12.13 3.45
C CYS A 109 1.34 12.50 4.07
N THR A 110 1.61 11.97 5.25
CA THR A 110 2.92 12.07 5.90
C THR A 110 3.87 11.03 5.31
N ILE A 111 5.11 11.43 5.00
CA ILE A 111 6.19 10.50 4.64
C ILE A 111 7.05 10.29 5.89
N SER A 112 7.27 9.05 6.25
CA SER A 112 8.09 8.63 7.38
C SER A 112 8.97 7.44 7.02
N ASN A 113 9.70 6.92 7.98
CA ASN A 113 10.55 5.74 7.86
C ASN A 113 10.22 4.70 8.95
N LEU A 114 10.76 3.50 8.80
CA LEU A 114 10.49 2.39 9.71
C LEU A 114 10.91 2.69 11.15
N GLU A 115 12.04 3.38 11.34
CA GLU A 115 12.55 3.73 12.67
C GLU A 115 11.60 4.66 13.42
N GLU A 116 11.16 5.74 12.78
CA GLU A 116 10.21 6.72 13.35
C GLU A 116 8.87 6.07 13.68
N VAL A 117 8.32 5.29 12.76
CA VAL A 117 7.04 4.61 12.96
C VAL A 117 7.13 3.60 14.09
N THR A 118 8.17 2.78 14.15
CA THR A 118 8.34 1.81 15.25
C THR A 118 8.60 2.46 16.60
N ALA A 119 9.24 3.62 16.62
CA ALA A 119 9.41 4.40 17.85
C ALA A 119 8.07 4.98 18.37
N ALA A 120 7.20 5.42 17.46
CA ALA A 120 5.90 5.99 17.79
C ALA A 120 4.85 4.94 18.24
N LEU A 121 5.04 3.67 17.89
CA LEU A 121 4.12 2.56 18.27
C LEU A 121 4.47 1.91 19.62
N LYS A 122 5.55 2.33 20.28
CA LYS A 122 5.97 1.84 21.62
C LYS A 122 5.35 2.68 22.72
#